data_41cb56ba69d62e8bee5872cc9acbf947
#
_entry.id   41cb56ba69d62e8bee5872cc9acbf947
#
_cell.length_a   1.000
_cell.length_b   1.000
_cell.length_c   1.000
_cell.angle_alpha   90.00
_cell.angle_beta   90.00
_cell.angle_gamma   90.00
#
_symmetry.space_group_name_H-M   'P 1'
#
loop_
_entity.id
_entity.type
_entity.pdbx_description
1 polymer ?
#
loop_
_entity_poly.entity_id
_entity_poly.type
_entity_poly.pdbx_seq_one_letter_code
_entity_poly.pdbx_strand_id
1 'polypeptide(L)'
;QASHHFESRLAKEHPQFDLTDLYVFDSERKGFTTFVMDINPQTKKDGQAQFGENGVYSLHIAEDRASSEKGMTITVHLKGEKLFFGLSKEGANQPVGVKGVEFGQASVGATQTFSNGVRVWTGPALDPFVGNGEGLDKFLDGIGTGKLEMAAFSKGGDLFENLYSSVIVIEVPNAMLPKEIFVYASSAFYN
;
A
#
# COMPACT_ATOMS: atom_id res chain seq x y z
N GLN A 1 4.06 9.21 -8.18
CA GLN A 1 2.85 10.01 -7.97
C GLN A 1 2.07 9.31 -6.88
N ALA A 2 2.12 9.87 -5.69
CA ALA A 2 1.34 9.39 -4.56
C ALA A 2 -0.07 9.96 -4.65
N SER A 3 -1.03 9.20 -4.19
CA SER A 3 -2.34 9.68 -3.80
C SER A 3 -3.29 10.08 -4.92
N HIS A 4 -3.77 9.09 -5.60
CA HIS A 4 -4.97 9.24 -6.41
C HIS A 4 -6.06 8.34 -5.83
N HIS A 5 -6.96 8.93 -5.06
CA HIS A 5 -8.11 8.23 -4.51
C HIS A 5 -9.23 8.16 -5.55
N PHE A 6 -9.91 7.01 -5.65
CA PHE A 6 -11.11 6.83 -6.50
C PHE A 6 -10.91 7.10 -8.00
N GLU A 7 -9.75 6.83 -8.55
CA GLU A 7 -9.47 7.09 -9.97
C GLU A 7 -10.16 6.11 -10.90
N SER A 8 -10.22 4.85 -10.52
CA SER A 8 -10.85 3.81 -11.33
C SER A 8 -12.32 3.63 -10.96
N ARG A 9 -13.09 3.07 -11.89
CA ARG A 9 -14.45 2.62 -11.59
C ARG A 9 -14.47 1.61 -10.45
N LEU A 10 -13.50 0.68 -10.45
CA LEU A 10 -13.37 -0.33 -9.39
C LEU A 10 -13.17 0.33 -8.02
N ALA A 11 -12.26 1.29 -7.92
CA ALA A 11 -11.99 2.00 -6.67
C ALA A 11 -13.22 2.78 -6.15
N LYS A 12 -14.04 3.33 -7.04
CA LYS A 12 -15.28 4.02 -6.68
C LYS A 12 -16.37 3.07 -6.19
N GLU A 13 -16.52 1.92 -6.83
CA GLU A 13 -17.53 0.91 -6.50
C GLU A 13 -17.11 0.04 -5.32
N HIS A 14 -15.80 -0.18 -5.15
CA HIS A 14 -15.20 -1.04 -4.13
C HIS A 14 -13.99 -0.36 -3.46
N PRO A 15 -14.22 0.69 -2.64
CA PRO A 15 -13.14 1.48 -2.03
C PRO A 15 -12.19 0.63 -1.17
N GLN A 16 -12.65 -0.50 -0.65
CA GLN A 16 -11.83 -1.46 0.10
C GLN A 16 -10.73 -2.12 -0.75
N PHE A 17 -10.74 -1.96 -2.09
CA PHE A 17 -9.69 -2.38 -3.01
C PHE A 17 -8.92 -1.21 -3.64
N ASP A 18 -9.22 0.01 -3.21
CA ASP A 18 -8.48 1.19 -3.64
C ASP A 18 -7.13 1.25 -2.92
N LEU A 19 -6.06 0.97 -3.64
CA LEU A 19 -4.68 1.13 -3.19
C LEU A 19 -4.27 2.57 -3.42
N THR A 20 -4.09 3.32 -2.35
CA THR A 20 -3.78 4.75 -2.44
C THR A 20 -2.29 5.01 -2.46
N ASP A 21 -1.55 4.38 -1.56
CA ASP A 21 -0.13 4.64 -1.39
C ASP A 21 0.66 3.36 -1.09
N LEU A 22 1.94 3.38 -1.46
CA LEU A 22 2.91 2.33 -1.16
C LEU A 22 4.19 2.98 -0.62
N TYR A 23 4.57 2.62 0.60
CA TYR A 23 5.80 3.09 1.22
C TYR A 23 6.76 1.92 1.44
N VAL A 24 8.06 2.19 1.25
CA VAL A 24 9.13 1.22 1.46
C VAL A 24 10.30 1.91 2.16
N PHE A 25 10.73 1.37 3.28
CA PHE A 25 11.83 1.93 4.05
C PHE A 25 12.52 0.88 4.92
N ASP A 26 13.73 1.20 5.37
CA ASP A 26 14.46 0.36 6.31
C ASP A 26 13.70 0.30 7.64
N SER A 27 13.52 -0.90 8.17
CA SER A 27 12.89 -1.08 9.48
C SER A 27 13.79 -0.58 10.60
N GLU A 28 13.19 -0.12 11.70
CA GLU A 28 13.94 0.09 12.96
C GLU A 28 14.65 -1.20 13.43
N ARG A 29 14.07 -2.34 13.12
CA ARG A 29 14.64 -3.66 13.35
C ARG A 29 15.70 -3.93 12.28
N LYS A 30 16.99 -3.93 12.67
CA LYS A 30 18.11 -4.15 11.74
C LYS A 30 17.97 -5.44 10.93
N GLY A 31 18.23 -5.36 9.64
CA GLY A 31 18.16 -6.50 8.71
C GLY A 31 16.76 -6.78 8.19
N PHE A 32 15.85 -5.82 8.29
CA PHE A 32 14.49 -5.91 7.77
C PHE A 32 14.14 -4.67 6.95
N THR A 33 13.26 -4.85 5.99
CA THR A 33 12.63 -3.77 5.20
C THR A 33 11.13 -3.78 5.47
N THR A 34 10.56 -2.61 5.69
CA THR A 34 9.14 -2.41 5.91
C THR A 34 8.47 -1.93 4.64
N PHE A 35 7.36 -2.58 4.30
CA PHE A 35 6.45 -2.22 3.23
C PHE A 35 5.11 -1.84 3.83
N VAL A 36 4.53 -0.74 3.37
CA VAL A 36 3.22 -0.27 3.83
C VAL A 36 2.34 -0.06 2.61
N MET A 37 1.22 -0.74 2.56
CA MET A 37 0.17 -0.52 1.56
C MET A 37 -1.00 0.18 2.25
N ASP A 38 -1.32 1.37 1.80
CA ASP A 38 -2.51 2.10 2.21
C ASP A 38 -3.67 1.75 1.28
N ILE A 39 -4.78 1.41 1.89
CA ILE A 39 -5.96 0.87 1.22
C ILE A 39 -7.20 1.55 1.81
N ASN A 40 -8.24 1.69 1.01
CA ASN A 40 -9.53 2.18 1.45
C ASN A 40 -9.46 3.55 2.15
N PRO A 41 -9.40 4.65 1.38
CA PRO A 41 -9.33 6.01 1.91
C PRO A 41 -10.62 6.46 2.60
N GLN A 42 -11.66 5.64 2.62
CA GLN A 42 -12.91 5.87 3.36
C GLN A 42 -12.92 5.25 4.75
N THR A 43 -11.78 4.75 5.23
CA THR A 43 -11.67 4.20 6.59
C THR A 43 -11.98 5.27 7.62
N LYS A 44 -12.84 4.97 8.58
CA LYS A 44 -13.24 5.93 9.63
C LYS A 44 -12.21 5.95 10.75
N LYS A 45 -11.99 7.13 11.35
CA LYS A 45 -11.07 7.35 12.46
C LYS A 45 -11.28 6.37 13.62
N ASP A 46 -12.52 6.15 14.00
CA ASP A 46 -12.91 5.27 15.11
C ASP A 46 -13.41 3.91 14.61
N GLY A 47 -13.17 3.63 13.32
CA GLY A 47 -13.60 2.40 12.66
C GLY A 47 -12.54 1.31 12.73
N GLN A 48 -12.99 0.09 12.48
CA GLN A 48 -12.07 -1.01 12.18
C GLN A 48 -11.58 -0.84 10.73
N ALA A 49 -10.34 -1.28 10.47
CA ALA A 49 -9.85 -1.37 9.11
C ALA A 49 -10.78 -2.23 8.26
N GLN A 50 -11.10 -1.73 7.07
CA GLN A 50 -12.03 -2.37 6.15
C GLN A 50 -11.28 -2.86 4.92
N PHE A 51 -10.99 -4.15 4.93
CA PHE A 51 -10.43 -4.87 3.78
C PHE A 51 -11.56 -5.55 3.01
N GLY A 52 -11.39 -5.72 1.71
CA GLY A 52 -12.37 -6.37 0.86
C GLY A 52 -12.35 -7.89 0.98
N GLU A 53 -13.51 -8.49 1.11
CA GLU A 53 -13.70 -9.92 0.84
C GLU A 53 -13.71 -10.16 -0.68
N ASN A 54 -13.49 -11.40 -1.12
CA ASN A 54 -13.47 -11.76 -2.54
C ASN A 54 -12.42 -11.02 -3.38
N GLY A 55 -11.25 -10.80 -2.82
CA GLY A 55 -10.14 -10.18 -3.55
C GLY A 55 -8.78 -10.50 -2.96
N VAL A 56 -7.75 -9.95 -3.61
CA VAL A 56 -6.35 -10.12 -3.21
C VAL A 56 -5.62 -8.80 -3.35
N TYR A 57 -4.86 -8.46 -2.34
CA TYR A 57 -3.83 -7.42 -2.37
C TYR A 57 -2.49 -8.09 -2.63
N SER A 58 -1.69 -7.53 -3.51
CA SER A 58 -0.39 -8.09 -3.87
C SER A 58 0.69 -7.03 -3.79
N LEU A 59 1.75 -7.37 -3.06
CA LEU A 59 3.00 -6.63 -3.00
C LEU A 59 4.00 -7.34 -3.88
N HIS A 60 4.37 -6.72 -4.99
CA HIS A 60 5.33 -7.26 -5.95
C HIS A 60 6.70 -6.66 -5.69
N ILE A 61 7.69 -7.51 -5.45
CA ILE A 61 9.07 -7.13 -5.15
C ILE A 61 9.95 -7.73 -6.24
N ALA A 62 10.29 -6.91 -7.24
CA ALA A 62 11.12 -7.30 -8.37
C ALA A 62 12.60 -7.07 -8.09
N GLU A 63 13.48 -7.91 -8.65
CA GLU A 63 14.94 -7.73 -8.61
C GLU A 63 15.42 -6.72 -9.66
N ASP A 64 14.69 -6.60 -10.78
CA ASP A 64 15.04 -5.76 -11.91
C ASP A 64 13.85 -4.89 -12.33
N ARG A 65 14.12 -3.64 -12.65
CA ARG A 65 13.10 -2.70 -13.15
C ARG A 65 12.59 -3.09 -14.54
N ALA A 66 13.44 -3.70 -15.35
CA ALA A 66 13.11 -4.09 -16.73
C ALA A 66 12.42 -5.45 -16.81
N SER A 67 12.57 -6.29 -15.79
CA SER A 67 12.01 -7.63 -15.74
C SER A 67 11.48 -7.96 -14.35
N SER A 68 10.19 -8.22 -14.27
CA SER A 68 9.56 -8.72 -13.06
C SER A 68 9.61 -10.26 -12.93
N GLU A 69 10.37 -10.96 -13.79
CA GLU A 69 10.50 -12.41 -13.73
C GLU A 69 11.23 -12.89 -12.48
N LYS A 70 12.15 -12.06 -11.96
CA LYS A 70 12.88 -12.35 -10.73
C LYS A 70 12.32 -11.55 -9.57
N GLY A 71 12.32 -12.16 -8.40
CA GLY A 71 11.81 -11.55 -7.19
C GLY A 71 10.73 -12.41 -6.53
N MET A 72 9.79 -11.76 -5.88
CA MET A 72 8.68 -12.43 -5.19
C MET A 72 7.42 -11.57 -5.18
N THR A 73 6.30 -12.21 -4.92
CA THR A 73 5.04 -11.52 -4.63
C THR A 73 4.49 -12.01 -3.30
N ILE A 74 4.21 -11.08 -2.40
CA ILE A 74 3.46 -11.36 -1.16
C ILE A 74 2.00 -11.01 -1.43
N THR A 75 1.12 -11.97 -1.21
CA THR A 75 -0.32 -11.80 -1.41
C THR A 75 -1.04 -11.78 -0.07
N VAL A 76 -2.06 -10.95 0.03
CA VAL A 76 -2.89 -10.82 1.23
C VAL A 76 -4.36 -10.89 0.82
N HIS A 77 -5.15 -11.69 1.52
CA HIS A 77 -6.59 -11.75 1.30
C HIS A 77 -7.35 -11.92 2.60
N LEU A 78 -8.53 -11.32 2.67
CA LEU A 78 -9.43 -11.44 3.81
C LEU A 78 -10.27 -12.70 3.67
N LYS A 79 -10.44 -13.42 4.79
CA LYS A 79 -11.43 -14.50 4.93
C LYS A 79 -11.97 -14.48 6.35
N GLY A 80 -13.23 -14.11 6.50
CA GLY A 80 -13.83 -13.83 7.79
C GLY A 80 -13.13 -12.64 8.46
N GLU A 81 -12.66 -12.81 9.68
CA GLU A 81 -11.98 -11.75 10.45
C GLU A 81 -10.44 -11.80 10.37
N LYS A 82 -9.90 -12.61 9.47
CA LYS A 82 -8.45 -12.82 9.36
C LYS A 82 -7.93 -12.52 7.97
N LEU A 83 -6.75 -11.96 7.94
CA LEU A 83 -5.95 -11.78 6.74
C LEU A 83 -4.96 -12.94 6.60
N PHE A 84 -4.94 -13.54 5.43
CA PHE A 84 -4.09 -14.66 5.05
C PHE A 84 -2.97 -14.16 4.16
N PHE A 85 -1.75 -14.52 4.50
CA PHE A 85 -0.53 -14.08 3.82
C PHE A 85 0.06 -15.24 3.04
N GLY A 86 0.29 -15.04 1.76
CA GLY A 86 0.87 -16.02 0.85
C GLY A 86 2.13 -15.48 0.17
N LEU A 87 2.99 -16.38 -0.26
CA LEU A 87 4.23 -16.06 -0.99
C LEU A 87 4.24 -16.79 -2.33
N SER A 88 4.44 -16.03 -3.41
CA SER A 88 4.80 -16.58 -4.71
C SER A 88 6.29 -16.37 -4.98
N LYS A 89 6.96 -17.43 -5.41
CA LYS A 89 8.35 -17.39 -5.87
C LYS A 89 8.49 -17.38 -7.39
N GLU A 90 7.38 -17.28 -8.10
CA GLU A 90 7.35 -17.17 -9.56
C GLU A 90 7.63 -15.73 -10.05
N GLY A 91 8.54 -15.05 -9.33
CA GLY A 91 8.90 -13.67 -9.60
C GLY A 91 7.86 -12.66 -9.12
N ALA A 92 8.09 -11.41 -9.46
CA ALA A 92 7.15 -10.32 -9.23
C ALA A 92 6.04 -10.27 -10.29
N ASN A 93 6.09 -11.15 -11.30
CA ASN A 93 5.09 -11.32 -12.36
C ASN A 93 3.88 -12.13 -11.95
N GLN A 94 3.71 -12.44 -10.68
CA GLN A 94 2.49 -13.11 -10.21
C GLN A 94 1.27 -12.42 -10.83
N PRO A 95 0.39 -13.13 -11.55
CA PRO A 95 -0.81 -12.53 -12.10
C PRO A 95 -1.65 -11.86 -11.01
N VAL A 96 -2.17 -10.69 -11.30
CA VAL A 96 -3.03 -9.93 -10.36
C VAL A 96 -4.22 -10.80 -9.97
N GLY A 97 -4.48 -10.88 -8.67
CA GLY A 97 -5.55 -11.70 -8.12
C GLY A 97 -5.21 -13.16 -7.83
N VAL A 98 -4.05 -13.65 -8.24
CA VAL A 98 -3.62 -15.02 -7.89
C VAL A 98 -2.99 -15.04 -6.51
N LYS A 99 -3.44 -15.94 -5.65
CA LYS A 99 -2.91 -16.10 -4.29
C LYS A 99 -1.61 -16.90 -4.31
N GLY A 100 -0.62 -16.44 -3.55
CA GLY A 100 0.59 -17.21 -3.26
C GLY A 100 0.34 -18.38 -2.31
N VAL A 101 1.37 -19.20 -2.10
CA VAL A 101 1.33 -20.28 -1.10
C VAL A 101 1.27 -19.66 0.29
N GLU A 102 0.24 -20.00 1.04
CA GLU A 102 0.02 -19.46 2.39
C GLU A 102 1.18 -19.81 3.32
N PHE A 103 1.66 -18.80 4.04
CA PHE A 103 2.66 -18.97 5.10
C PHE A 103 2.17 -18.48 6.47
N GLY A 104 1.02 -17.86 6.55
CA GLY A 104 0.45 -17.45 7.83
C GLY A 104 -0.82 -16.64 7.74
N GLN A 105 -1.41 -16.39 8.90
CA GLN A 105 -2.62 -15.59 9.06
C GLN A 105 -2.51 -14.68 10.28
N ALA A 106 -3.16 -13.52 10.25
CA ALA A 106 -3.23 -12.58 11.34
C ALA A 106 -4.63 -11.98 11.47
N SER A 107 -5.05 -11.70 12.69
CA SER A 107 -6.26 -10.91 12.93
C SER A 107 -5.98 -9.43 12.68
N VAL A 108 -6.97 -8.70 12.19
CA VAL A 108 -6.88 -7.24 12.05
C VAL A 108 -6.61 -6.61 13.41
N GLY A 109 -5.70 -5.65 13.46
CA GLY A 109 -5.24 -4.98 14.68
C GLY A 109 -4.14 -5.71 15.45
N ALA A 110 -3.81 -6.95 15.08
CA ALA A 110 -2.78 -7.74 15.76
C ALA A 110 -1.45 -7.71 15.00
N THR A 111 -0.35 -7.60 15.75
CA THR A 111 1.00 -7.84 15.22
C THR A 111 1.28 -9.34 15.27
N GLN A 112 1.70 -9.91 14.15
CA GLN A 112 2.03 -11.33 14.05
C GLN A 112 3.41 -11.51 13.39
N THR A 113 4.25 -12.38 13.97
CA THR A 113 5.51 -12.84 13.36
C THR A 113 5.37 -14.29 12.94
N PHE A 114 5.75 -14.60 11.71
CA PHE A 114 5.66 -15.94 11.14
C PHE A 114 7.00 -16.69 11.21
N SER A 115 6.98 -17.99 10.98
CA SER A 115 8.17 -18.85 11.05
C SER A 115 9.25 -18.49 10.01
N ASN A 116 8.88 -17.86 8.89
CA ASN A 116 9.81 -17.34 7.88
C ASN A 116 10.46 -15.99 8.27
N GLY A 117 10.14 -15.46 9.44
CA GLY A 117 10.66 -14.19 9.96
C GLY A 117 9.88 -12.95 9.52
N VAL A 118 8.94 -13.07 8.59
CA VAL A 118 8.06 -11.96 8.20
C VAL A 118 7.17 -11.58 9.38
N ARG A 119 7.08 -10.27 9.64
CA ARG A 119 6.20 -9.71 10.66
C ARG A 119 5.18 -8.80 9.99
N VAL A 120 3.94 -8.87 10.42
CA VAL A 120 2.85 -8.09 9.85
C VAL A 120 2.04 -7.40 10.92
N TRP A 121 1.46 -6.27 10.54
CA TRP A 121 0.39 -5.60 11.25
C TRP A 121 -0.62 -5.08 10.24
N THR A 122 -1.89 -5.09 10.57
CA THR A 122 -2.95 -4.55 9.74
C THR A 122 -3.95 -3.82 10.62
N GLY A 123 -4.42 -2.68 10.17
CA GLY A 123 -5.33 -1.88 10.99
C GLY A 123 -5.65 -0.52 10.36
N PRO A 124 -6.47 0.29 11.02
CA PRO A 124 -6.66 1.67 10.60
C PRO A 124 -5.45 2.51 11.03
N ALA A 125 -4.96 3.36 10.13
CA ALA A 125 -3.92 4.34 10.43
C ALA A 125 -4.27 5.69 9.81
N LEU A 126 -3.69 6.75 10.36
CA LEU A 126 -3.71 8.06 9.69
C LEU A 126 -3.05 7.92 8.32
N ASP A 127 -3.66 8.52 7.33
CA ASP A 127 -3.05 8.65 6.01
C ASP A 127 -1.75 9.44 6.15
N PRO A 128 -0.57 8.87 5.85
CA PRO A 128 0.70 9.54 6.01
C PRO A 128 0.99 10.56 4.90
N PHE A 129 0.16 10.61 3.86
CA PHE A 129 0.32 11.57 2.78
C PHE A 129 -0.05 12.97 3.25
N VAL A 130 0.78 13.94 2.89
CA VAL A 130 0.56 15.35 3.17
C VAL A 130 0.44 16.12 1.86
N GLY A 131 -0.70 16.74 1.63
CA GLY A 131 -0.96 17.40 0.37
C GLY A 131 -1.67 18.73 0.51
N ASN A 132 -1.01 19.81 0.10
CA ASN A 132 -1.63 21.13 -0.05
C ASN A 132 -2.17 21.29 -1.47
N GLY A 133 -3.36 20.75 -1.75
CA GLY A 133 -3.98 20.78 -3.08
C GLY A 133 -4.28 22.20 -3.55
N GLU A 134 -4.76 23.07 -2.67
CA GLU A 134 -5.05 24.45 -3.01
C GLU A 134 -3.78 25.20 -3.42
N GLY A 135 -2.68 24.94 -2.72
CA GLY A 135 -1.37 25.50 -3.06
C GLY A 135 -0.84 24.96 -4.38
N LEU A 136 -1.05 23.67 -4.64
CA LEU A 136 -0.64 23.04 -5.90
C LEU A 136 -1.41 23.60 -7.10
N ASP A 137 -2.72 23.75 -6.99
CA ASP A 137 -3.56 24.32 -8.06
C ASP A 137 -3.13 25.73 -8.40
N LYS A 138 -2.93 26.59 -7.40
CA LYS A 138 -2.43 27.96 -7.60
C LYS A 138 -1.03 27.99 -8.21
N PHE A 139 -0.16 27.07 -7.82
CA PHE A 139 1.18 26.96 -8.39
C PHE A 139 1.13 26.54 -9.86
N LEU A 140 0.30 25.56 -10.21
CA LEU A 140 0.12 25.10 -11.59
C LEU A 140 -0.51 26.20 -12.49
N ASP A 141 -1.48 26.94 -11.99
CA ASP A 141 -2.06 28.09 -12.67
C ASP A 141 -0.99 29.17 -12.92
N GLY A 142 -0.12 29.40 -11.94
CA GLY A 142 1.02 30.30 -12.06
C GLY A 142 1.99 29.89 -13.16
N ILE A 143 2.30 28.58 -13.28
CA ILE A 143 3.13 28.04 -14.36
C ILE A 143 2.50 28.35 -15.74
N GLY A 144 1.20 28.12 -15.86
CA GLY A 144 0.45 28.41 -17.10
C GLY A 144 0.51 29.88 -17.54
N THR A 145 0.70 30.80 -16.60
CA THR A 145 0.85 32.24 -16.82
C THR A 145 2.30 32.76 -16.82
N GLY A 146 3.28 31.83 -16.67
CA GLY A 146 4.71 32.16 -16.61
C GLY A 146 5.18 32.76 -15.27
N LYS A 147 4.37 32.61 -14.21
CA LYS A 147 4.69 33.08 -12.85
C LYS A 147 4.83 31.87 -11.90
N LEU A 148 6.00 31.72 -11.31
CA LEU A 148 6.21 30.75 -10.25
C LEU A 148 5.87 31.37 -8.88
N GLU A 149 4.68 31.07 -8.37
CA GLU A 149 4.23 31.58 -7.06
C GLU A 149 4.51 30.53 -5.96
N MET A 150 5.76 30.48 -5.48
CA MET A 150 6.11 29.61 -4.34
C MET A 150 5.31 29.93 -3.08
N ALA A 151 4.86 31.18 -2.91
CA ALA A 151 3.99 31.62 -1.83
C ALA A 151 2.59 30.95 -1.88
N ALA A 152 2.22 30.30 -2.98
CA ALA A 152 0.97 29.55 -3.07
C ALA A 152 0.87 28.45 -2.00
N PHE A 153 2.01 27.85 -1.61
CA PHE A 153 2.08 26.82 -0.58
C PHE A 153 2.08 27.34 0.86
N SER A 154 2.16 28.66 1.06
CA SER A 154 2.10 29.25 2.40
C SER A 154 0.66 29.37 2.95
N LYS A 155 -0.33 29.14 2.11
CA LYS A 155 -1.75 29.16 2.44
C LYS A 155 -2.37 27.83 2.00
N GLY A 156 -3.29 27.36 2.79
CA GLY A 156 -3.94 26.06 2.56
C GLY A 156 -3.54 25.06 3.64
N GLY A 157 -4.41 24.11 3.87
CA GLY A 157 -4.21 23.02 4.81
C GLY A 157 -3.78 21.73 4.10
N ASP A 158 -3.43 20.75 4.88
CA ASP A 158 -3.27 19.39 4.41
C ASP A 158 -4.65 18.81 4.10
N LEU A 159 -4.89 18.41 2.85
CA LEU A 159 -6.13 17.79 2.41
C LEU A 159 -6.37 16.41 3.05
N PHE A 160 -5.31 15.79 3.53
CA PHE A 160 -5.32 14.46 4.13
C PHE A 160 -5.30 14.50 5.65
N GLU A 161 -5.31 15.70 6.24
CA GLU A 161 -5.35 15.87 7.68
C GLU A 161 -6.57 15.16 8.27
N ASN A 162 -6.31 14.26 9.22
CA ASN A 162 -7.33 13.44 9.86
C ASN A 162 -8.07 12.42 8.97
N LEU A 163 -7.59 12.15 7.76
CA LEU A 163 -8.04 11.02 6.99
C LEU A 163 -7.39 9.72 7.50
N TYR A 164 -8.10 8.63 7.35
CA TYR A 164 -7.66 7.30 7.76
C TYR A 164 -7.78 6.34 6.60
N SER A 165 -6.78 5.47 6.48
CA SER A 165 -6.78 4.35 5.56
C SER A 165 -6.73 3.02 6.31
N SER A 166 -7.08 1.93 5.64
CA SER A 166 -6.84 0.58 6.11
C SER A 166 -5.45 0.16 5.65
N VAL A 167 -4.56 -0.13 6.58
CA VAL A 167 -3.14 -0.31 6.28
C VAL A 167 -2.72 -1.76 6.44
N ILE A 168 -1.92 -2.25 5.49
CA ILE A 168 -1.20 -3.51 5.58
C ILE A 168 0.29 -3.19 5.70
N VAL A 169 0.88 -3.46 6.85
CA VAL A 169 2.32 -3.33 7.12
C VAL A 169 2.95 -4.71 7.06
N ILE A 170 3.99 -4.85 6.25
CA ILE A 170 4.74 -6.11 6.09
C ILE A 170 6.22 -5.80 6.29
N GLU A 171 6.83 -6.36 7.33
CA GLU A 171 8.25 -6.29 7.58
C GLU A 171 8.90 -7.60 7.13
N VAL A 172 9.81 -7.52 6.16
CA VAL A 172 10.43 -8.66 5.51
C VAL A 172 11.90 -8.73 5.86
N PRO A 173 12.45 -9.92 6.25
CA PRO A 173 13.89 -10.09 6.41
C PRO A 173 14.65 -9.75 5.11
N ASN A 174 15.69 -8.93 5.19
CA ASN A 174 16.50 -8.57 4.01
C ASN A 174 17.14 -9.78 3.34
N ALA A 175 17.36 -10.87 4.09
CA ALA A 175 17.86 -12.13 3.53
C ALA A 175 16.88 -12.80 2.54
N MET A 176 15.59 -12.42 2.57
CA MET A 176 14.58 -12.88 1.61
C MET A 176 14.49 -11.99 0.37
N LEU A 177 15.04 -10.77 0.44
CA LEU A 177 14.93 -9.77 -0.60
C LEU A 177 16.12 -9.82 -1.57
N PRO A 178 15.92 -9.46 -2.85
CA PRO A 178 17.02 -9.14 -3.75
C PRO A 178 17.88 -7.97 -3.21
N LYS A 179 19.11 -7.84 -3.73
CA LYS A 179 20.00 -6.74 -3.33
C LYS A 179 19.46 -5.37 -3.73
N GLU A 180 18.87 -5.28 -4.89
CA GLU A 180 18.13 -4.12 -5.36
C GLU A 180 16.67 -4.54 -5.52
N ILE A 181 15.76 -3.67 -5.12
CA ILE A 181 14.33 -3.96 -5.20
C ILE A 181 13.60 -2.85 -5.94
N PHE A 182 12.67 -3.28 -6.80
CA PHE A 182 11.66 -2.43 -7.41
C PHE A 182 10.30 -2.94 -6.95
N VAL A 183 9.51 -2.06 -6.39
CA VAL A 183 8.29 -2.46 -5.69
C VAL A 183 7.08 -1.79 -6.33
N TYR A 184 6.03 -2.56 -6.50
CA TYR A 184 4.71 -2.07 -6.83
C TYR A 184 3.64 -2.91 -6.14
N ALA A 185 2.43 -2.37 -6.05
CA ALA A 185 1.31 -3.07 -5.45
C ALA A 185 0.14 -3.15 -6.44
N SER A 186 -0.68 -4.16 -6.26
CA SER A 186 -1.92 -4.33 -7.00
C SER A 186 -3.02 -4.88 -6.12
N SER A 187 -4.26 -4.60 -6.48
CA SER A 187 -5.44 -5.22 -5.88
C SER A 187 -6.31 -5.83 -6.96
N ALA A 188 -6.97 -6.91 -6.64
CA ALA A 188 -7.94 -7.56 -7.50
C ALA A 188 -9.19 -7.94 -6.72
N PHE A 189 -10.31 -7.77 -7.35
CA PHE A 189 -11.63 -8.16 -6.87
C PHE A 189 -12.16 -9.28 -7.75
N TYR A 190 -12.77 -10.29 -7.12
CA TYR A 190 -13.42 -11.40 -7.82
C TYR A 190 -14.94 -11.14 -7.86
N ASN A 191 -15.51 -11.23 -9.04
CA ASN A 191 -16.97 -11.23 -9.22
C ASN A 191 -17.59 -12.56 -8.80
#